data_390f39d18a81e78f9ab76ef4dee05fe4
#
_entry.id   390f39d18a81e78f9ab76ef4dee05fe4
#
_cell.length_a   1.000
_cell.length_b   1.000
_cell.length_c   1.000
_cell.angle_alpha   90.00
_cell.angle_beta   90.00
_cell.angle_gamma   90.00
#
_symmetry.space_group_name_H-M   'P 1'
#
loop_
_entity.id
_entity.type
_entity.pdbx_description
1 polymer ?
#
loop_
_entity_poly.entity_id
_entity_poly.type
_entity_poly.pdbx_seq_one_letter_code
_entity_poly.pdbx_strand_id
1 'polypeptide(L)'
;MSQPVASPPDQTAVEKSTMRKISIRLVPFVALMFFINYLDRTAISFAAPNGMNTDLALSAAQFGFASGVFFIGYILLEVPSNMALHRFGARRWLSRIMVSWGIVALLFTWVGNFEQLAILRFILGVAEAGFFPGAILFLSLWVPAKHRSKTLALFYLAQPLTTVIGAPLAGLLINQHGVFFGLEGWRFMFLAVAVPAIVVGILAWFVLSDNPAEARWLSTPEKTWLIAALSAERAATEAKNAGTRKPRGGLRTAFGSGRVWALSAVYFGFIYGLYTLAFFLPTIIGGFEEQFGTTFSVFERGLITAIPYLPAAVVLYLWSRHATAHGLKPWHIWLPALIGGLSIPLALSAGSPAATVAVITVTACAIFAALPNFWTLPTQFLTGAAAAAGVALINTVGNLAGFSAPYITGALADWTGNYHAGMWVVGAFMLASAAIMLGLARRGRADSGLPGAGTTSKILD
;
A
#
# COMPACT_ATOMS: atom_id res chain seq x y z
N MET A 1 37.19 -30.01 -40.39
CA MET A 1 36.68 -30.10 -39.02
C MET A 1 35.56 -29.07 -38.83
N SER A 2 34.33 -29.49 -39.01
CA SER A 2 33.14 -28.64 -38.78
C SER A 2 32.92 -28.50 -37.30
N GLN A 3 32.95 -27.27 -36.80
CA GLN A 3 32.56 -26.98 -35.42
C GLN A 3 31.15 -27.43 -35.17
N PRO A 4 30.82 -28.08 -34.01
CA PRO A 4 29.45 -28.46 -33.69
C PRO A 4 28.64 -27.17 -33.50
N VAL A 5 27.59 -27.03 -34.31
CA VAL A 5 26.57 -25.99 -34.14
C VAL A 5 25.93 -26.23 -32.76
N ALA A 6 26.17 -25.30 -31.81
CA ALA A 6 25.58 -25.37 -30.50
C ALA A 6 24.05 -25.45 -30.63
N SER A 7 23.45 -26.49 -30.04
CA SER A 7 22.00 -26.64 -29.99
C SER A 7 21.37 -25.37 -29.39
N PRO A 8 20.23 -24.88 -29.92
CA PRO A 8 19.57 -23.70 -29.36
C PRO A 8 19.26 -23.99 -27.88
N PRO A 9 19.56 -23.05 -26.98
CA PRO A 9 19.32 -23.23 -25.55
C PRO A 9 17.84 -23.54 -25.31
N ASP A 10 17.57 -24.49 -24.44
CA ASP A 10 16.21 -24.84 -24.00
C ASP A 10 15.54 -23.56 -23.51
N GLN A 11 14.52 -23.09 -24.24
CA GLN A 11 13.80 -21.85 -23.96
C GLN A 11 13.22 -21.85 -22.53
N THR A 12 12.81 -23.00 -22.02
CA THR A 12 12.29 -23.17 -20.66
C THR A 12 13.40 -22.94 -19.61
N ALA A 13 14.61 -23.42 -19.86
CA ALA A 13 15.77 -23.20 -19.01
C ALA A 13 16.17 -21.72 -19.01
N VAL A 14 16.17 -21.05 -20.16
CA VAL A 14 16.47 -19.61 -20.28
C VAL A 14 15.42 -18.77 -19.56
N GLU A 15 14.11 -19.06 -19.73
CA GLU A 15 13.02 -18.40 -18.99
C GLU A 15 13.23 -18.52 -17.47
N LYS A 16 13.44 -19.75 -16.99
CA LYS A 16 13.62 -20.03 -15.55
C LYS A 16 14.84 -19.29 -14.97
N SER A 17 15.96 -19.30 -15.70
CA SER A 17 17.19 -18.60 -15.31
C SER A 17 16.97 -17.08 -15.27
N THR A 18 16.36 -16.50 -16.30
CA THR A 18 16.05 -15.08 -16.41
C THR A 18 15.16 -14.61 -15.27
N MET A 19 14.05 -15.32 -15.06
CA MET A 19 13.11 -14.98 -13.99
C MET A 19 13.70 -15.13 -12.59
N ARG A 20 14.57 -16.12 -12.37
CA ARG A 20 15.31 -16.26 -11.11
C ARG A 20 16.23 -15.07 -10.86
N LYS A 21 16.98 -14.62 -11.87
CA LYS A 21 17.88 -13.45 -11.75
C LYS A 21 17.11 -12.17 -11.46
N ILE A 22 15.97 -11.94 -12.15
CA ILE A 22 15.08 -10.79 -11.90
C ILE A 22 14.55 -10.85 -10.46
N SER A 23 14.05 -12.02 -10.04
CA SER A 23 13.46 -12.20 -8.71
C SER A 23 14.47 -12.04 -7.56
N ILE A 24 15.75 -12.33 -7.79
CA ILE A 24 16.78 -12.18 -6.76
C ILE A 24 17.40 -10.78 -6.76
N ARG A 25 17.49 -10.12 -7.92
CA ARG A 25 18.23 -8.86 -8.06
C ARG A 25 17.35 -7.62 -8.07
N LEU A 26 16.27 -7.62 -8.84
CA LEU A 26 15.42 -6.42 -8.97
C LEU A 26 14.29 -6.39 -7.94
N VAL A 27 13.59 -7.51 -7.75
CA VAL A 27 12.40 -7.53 -6.87
C VAL A 27 12.74 -7.20 -5.42
N PRO A 28 13.80 -7.75 -4.79
CA PRO A 28 14.15 -7.40 -3.42
C PRO A 28 14.60 -5.94 -3.28
N PHE A 29 15.31 -5.41 -4.29
CA PHE A 29 15.75 -4.02 -4.27
C PHE A 29 14.57 -3.05 -4.35
N VAL A 30 13.62 -3.30 -5.26
CA VAL A 30 12.39 -2.48 -5.38
C VAL A 30 11.49 -2.66 -4.14
N ALA A 31 11.43 -3.86 -3.57
CA ALA A 31 10.74 -4.12 -2.30
C ALA A 31 11.40 -3.38 -1.12
N LEU A 32 12.74 -3.31 -1.07
CA LEU A 32 13.48 -2.50 -0.09
C LEU A 32 13.16 -1.00 -0.26
N MET A 33 13.13 -0.50 -1.49
CA MET A 33 12.72 0.88 -1.77
C MET A 33 11.31 1.15 -1.23
N PHE A 34 10.37 0.22 -1.44
CA PHE A 34 8.99 0.35 -0.93
C PHE A 34 8.90 0.20 0.60
N PHE A 35 9.72 -0.69 1.18
CA PHE A 35 9.85 -0.81 2.63
C PHE A 35 10.26 0.52 3.28
N ILE A 36 11.33 1.14 2.77
CA ILE A 36 11.81 2.43 3.26
C ILE A 36 10.74 3.52 3.05
N ASN A 37 10.09 3.54 1.89
CA ASN A 37 9.01 4.45 1.57
C ASN A 37 7.86 4.39 2.59
N TYR A 38 7.39 3.18 2.91
CA TYR A 38 6.29 3.00 3.84
C TYR A 38 6.71 3.26 5.29
N LEU A 39 7.97 2.99 5.64
CA LEU A 39 8.55 3.30 6.95
C LEU A 39 8.61 4.81 7.18
N ASP A 40 9.12 5.59 6.23
CA ASP A 40 9.15 7.05 6.29
C ASP A 40 7.74 7.65 6.44
N ARG A 41 6.79 7.13 5.65
CA ARG A 41 5.39 7.57 5.69
C ARG A 41 4.76 7.38 7.07
N THR A 42 5.07 6.28 7.74
CA THR A 42 4.48 5.91 9.03
C THR A 42 5.34 6.30 10.23
N ALA A 43 6.58 6.78 10.03
CA ALA A 43 7.50 7.16 11.10
C ALA A 43 6.87 8.16 12.10
N ILE A 44 6.07 9.10 11.63
CA ILE A 44 5.37 10.08 12.46
C ILE A 44 4.45 9.43 13.51
N SER A 45 3.88 8.26 13.22
CA SER A 45 3.00 7.55 14.15
C SER A 45 3.74 6.95 15.35
N PHE A 46 5.02 6.59 15.15
CA PHE A 46 5.88 6.12 16.24
C PHE A 46 6.46 7.28 17.04
N ALA A 47 6.77 8.41 16.39
CA ALA A 47 7.24 9.63 17.05
C ALA A 47 6.19 10.24 17.99
N ALA A 48 4.92 10.24 17.57
CA ALA A 48 3.82 10.90 18.25
C ALA A 48 3.70 10.55 19.75
N PRO A 49 3.51 9.27 20.16
CA PRO A 49 3.36 8.89 21.56
C PRO A 49 4.70 8.85 22.31
N ASN A 50 5.82 9.11 21.64
CA ASN A 50 7.16 8.98 22.20
C ASN A 50 7.94 10.31 22.18
N GLY A 51 7.27 11.39 22.59
CA GLY A 51 7.85 12.70 22.84
C GLY A 51 7.46 13.76 21.81
N MET A 52 7.25 13.43 20.54
CA MET A 52 7.00 14.45 19.50
C MET A 52 5.73 15.29 19.79
N ASN A 53 4.61 14.66 20.19
CA ASN A 53 3.38 15.41 20.47
C ASN A 53 3.57 16.35 21.67
N THR A 54 4.32 15.94 22.69
CA THR A 54 4.62 16.74 23.87
C THR A 54 5.55 17.90 23.52
N ASP A 55 6.65 17.63 22.81
CA ASP A 55 7.67 18.63 22.47
C ASP A 55 7.14 19.71 21.52
N LEU A 56 6.23 19.33 20.61
CA LEU A 56 5.62 20.26 19.66
C LEU A 56 4.25 20.76 20.12
N ALA A 57 3.81 20.40 21.34
CA ALA A 57 2.50 20.74 21.91
C ALA A 57 1.33 20.45 20.96
N LEU A 58 1.33 19.27 20.32
CA LEU A 58 0.33 18.89 19.33
C LEU A 58 -0.94 18.33 19.98
N SER A 59 -2.10 18.83 19.56
CA SER A 59 -3.36 18.15 19.80
C SER A 59 -3.50 16.91 18.90
N ALA A 60 -4.45 16.01 19.20
CA ALA A 60 -4.71 14.84 18.35
C ALA A 60 -5.21 15.24 16.95
N ALA A 61 -5.98 16.34 16.84
CA ALA A 61 -6.40 16.90 15.56
C ALA A 61 -5.21 17.44 14.74
N GLN A 62 -4.30 18.15 15.39
CA GLN A 62 -3.08 18.67 14.73
C GLN A 62 -2.17 17.54 14.27
N PHE A 63 -1.97 16.50 15.07
CA PHE A 63 -1.26 15.29 14.65
C PHE A 63 -1.97 14.60 13.48
N GLY A 64 -3.28 14.46 13.55
CA GLY A 64 -4.10 13.88 12.49
C GLY A 64 -4.01 14.68 11.18
N PHE A 65 -4.08 16.02 11.26
CA PHE A 65 -3.91 16.90 10.12
C PHE A 65 -2.51 16.77 9.50
N ALA A 66 -1.46 16.85 10.32
CA ALA A 66 -0.09 16.69 9.84
C ALA A 66 0.15 15.33 9.19
N SER A 67 -0.41 14.25 9.76
CA SER A 67 -0.36 12.90 9.16
C SER A 67 -1.09 12.84 7.82
N GLY A 68 -2.24 13.49 7.71
CA GLY A 68 -3.12 13.44 6.55
C GLY A 68 -2.69 14.36 5.41
N VAL A 69 -2.17 15.58 5.69
CA VAL A 69 -1.84 16.58 4.66
C VAL A 69 -0.79 16.10 3.65
N PHE A 70 0.01 15.11 4.02
CA PHE A 70 0.87 14.35 3.14
C PHE A 70 0.11 13.84 1.90
N PHE A 71 -1.08 13.27 2.07
CA PHE A 71 -1.86 12.71 0.96
C PHE A 71 -2.38 13.76 -0.01
N ILE A 72 -2.62 14.99 0.47
CA ILE A 72 -2.98 16.10 -0.42
C ILE A 72 -1.81 16.43 -1.36
N GLY A 73 -0.60 16.58 -0.81
CA GLY A 73 0.61 16.77 -1.62
C GLY A 73 0.86 15.61 -2.60
N TYR A 74 0.66 14.38 -2.13
CA TYR A 74 0.81 13.17 -2.93
C TYR A 74 -0.15 13.13 -4.12
N ILE A 75 -1.46 13.35 -3.90
CA ILE A 75 -2.50 13.32 -4.95
C ILE A 75 -2.24 14.38 -6.01
N LEU A 76 -1.85 15.60 -5.61
CA LEU A 76 -1.62 16.72 -6.54
C LEU A 76 -0.52 16.39 -7.55
N LEU A 77 0.53 15.68 -7.13
CA LEU A 77 1.70 15.42 -7.96
C LEU A 77 1.80 13.98 -8.50
N GLU A 78 0.89 13.06 -8.10
CA GLU A 78 0.93 11.66 -8.52
C GLU A 78 0.90 11.52 -10.05
N VAL A 79 -0.05 12.17 -10.72
CA VAL A 79 -0.18 12.11 -12.19
C VAL A 79 0.99 12.79 -12.91
N PRO A 80 1.35 14.05 -12.59
CA PRO A 80 2.53 14.70 -13.16
C PRO A 80 3.83 13.90 -12.97
N SER A 81 4.02 13.31 -11.80
CA SER A 81 5.20 12.50 -11.49
C SER A 81 5.27 11.22 -12.35
N ASN A 82 4.14 10.55 -12.55
CA ASN A 82 4.08 9.38 -13.44
C ASN A 82 4.34 9.74 -14.90
N MET A 83 3.87 10.90 -15.37
CA MET A 83 4.19 11.39 -16.71
C MET A 83 5.70 11.67 -16.85
N ALA A 84 6.30 12.25 -15.83
CA ALA A 84 7.75 12.50 -15.80
C ALA A 84 8.55 11.18 -15.79
N LEU A 85 8.08 10.14 -15.08
CA LEU A 85 8.70 8.82 -15.08
C LEU A 85 8.74 8.22 -16.50
N HIS A 86 7.67 8.35 -17.28
CA HIS A 86 7.65 7.92 -18.67
C HIS A 86 8.62 8.70 -19.57
N ARG A 87 8.80 10.01 -19.29
CA ARG A 87 9.69 10.89 -20.08
C ARG A 87 11.17 10.70 -19.75
N PHE A 88 11.51 10.56 -18.48
CA PHE A 88 12.90 10.56 -18.00
C PHE A 88 13.46 9.17 -17.74
N GLY A 89 12.63 8.13 -17.79
CA GLY A 89 12.97 6.76 -17.43
C GLY A 89 12.79 6.46 -15.95
N ALA A 90 12.50 5.18 -15.67
CA ALA A 90 12.17 4.73 -14.31
C ALA A 90 13.38 4.83 -13.35
N ARG A 91 14.58 4.47 -13.82
CA ARG A 91 15.82 4.54 -13.04
C ARG A 91 16.06 5.94 -12.48
N ARG A 92 16.09 6.93 -13.37
CA ARG A 92 16.37 8.33 -13.00
C ARG A 92 15.28 8.90 -12.12
N TRP A 93 14.03 8.61 -12.46
CA TRP A 93 12.90 9.22 -11.79
C TRP A 93 12.65 8.63 -10.41
N LEU A 94 12.70 7.29 -10.22
CA LEU A 94 12.58 6.64 -8.91
C LEU A 94 13.75 7.01 -7.98
N SER A 95 14.98 7.08 -8.51
CA SER A 95 16.15 7.54 -7.76
C SER A 95 15.96 8.97 -7.26
N ARG A 96 15.52 9.90 -8.15
CA ARG A 96 15.22 11.30 -7.77
C ARG A 96 14.14 11.37 -6.71
N ILE A 97 13.03 10.62 -6.87
CA ILE A 97 11.96 10.57 -5.89
C ILE A 97 12.53 10.19 -4.52
N MET A 98 13.28 9.07 -4.43
CA MET A 98 13.85 8.61 -3.16
C MET A 98 14.80 9.62 -2.51
N VAL A 99 15.70 10.20 -3.27
CA VAL A 99 16.65 11.20 -2.74
C VAL A 99 15.91 12.44 -2.27
N SER A 100 14.96 12.95 -3.08
CA SER A 100 14.22 14.17 -2.73
C SER A 100 13.36 13.99 -1.48
N TRP A 101 12.62 12.87 -1.36
CA TRP A 101 11.86 12.65 -0.13
C TRP A 101 12.76 12.38 1.08
N GLY A 102 13.87 11.63 0.90
CA GLY A 102 14.82 11.37 1.99
C GLY A 102 15.42 12.67 2.55
N ILE A 103 15.72 13.66 1.68
CA ILE A 103 16.14 14.99 2.11
C ILE A 103 15.03 15.69 2.90
N VAL A 104 13.78 15.64 2.43
CA VAL A 104 12.65 16.23 3.16
C VAL A 104 12.42 15.50 4.49
N ALA A 105 12.50 14.16 4.50
CA ALA A 105 12.38 13.35 5.73
C ALA A 105 13.48 13.69 6.75
N LEU A 106 14.68 13.97 6.29
CA LEU A 106 15.79 14.41 7.14
C LEU A 106 15.46 15.72 7.87
N LEU A 107 14.75 16.65 7.23
CA LEU A 107 14.39 17.95 7.83
C LEU A 107 13.44 17.81 9.02
N PHE A 108 12.70 16.69 9.16
CA PHE A 108 11.87 16.43 10.34
C PHE A 108 12.67 16.38 11.64
N THR A 109 13.96 16.08 11.57
CA THR A 109 14.88 16.09 12.72
C THR A 109 14.88 17.44 13.44
N TRP A 110 14.67 18.55 12.72
CA TRP A 110 14.75 19.92 13.26
C TRP A 110 13.42 20.65 13.36
N VAL A 111 12.29 19.93 13.19
CA VAL A 111 10.96 20.53 13.35
C VAL A 111 10.76 21.06 14.76
N GLY A 112 10.29 22.30 14.89
CA GLY A 112 10.09 22.97 16.18
C GLY A 112 8.65 23.33 16.51
N ASN A 113 7.70 23.20 15.55
CA ASN A 113 6.29 23.54 15.75
C ASN A 113 5.36 22.81 14.76
N PHE A 114 4.04 22.97 14.96
CA PHE A 114 3.01 22.37 14.12
C PHE A 114 3.09 22.80 12.67
N GLU A 115 3.29 24.08 12.40
CA GLU A 115 3.28 24.66 11.06
C GLU A 115 4.43 24.06 10.22
N GLN A 116 5.63 23.98 10.78
CA GLN A 116 6.78 23.34 10.13
C GLN A 116 6.52 21.86 9.85
N LEU A 117 5.94 21.15 10.83
CA LEU A 117 5.57 19.76 10.68
C LEU A 117 4.58 19.57 9.51
N ALA A 118 3.50 20.36 9.48
CA ALA A 118 2.47 20.27 8.45
C ALA A 118 3.01 20.63 7.06
N ILE A 119 3.83 21.68 6.94
CA ILE A 119 4.47 22.08 5.67
C ILE A 119 5.41 20.97 5.17
N LEU A 120 6.27 20.43 6.03
CA LEU A 120 7.18 19.36 5.64
C LEU A 120 6.44 18.08 5.28
N ARG A 121 5.33 17.75 5.95
CA ARG A 121 4.47 16.61 5.59
C ARG A 121 3.83 16.79 4.21
N PHE A 122 3.35 17.99 3.89
CA PHE A 122 2.85 18.29 2.55
C PHE A 122 3.95 18.15 1.49
N ILE A 123 5.13 18.75 1.73
CA ILE A 123 6.28 18.68 0.80
C ILE A 123 6.77 17.23 0.67
N LEU A 124 6.76 16.44 1.74
CA LEU A 124 7.08 15.01 1.69
C LEU A 124 6.11 14.26 0.75
N GLY A 125 4.80 14.54 0.84
CA GLY A 125 3.80 14.00 -0.07
C GLY A 125 4.08 14.34 -1.53
N VAL A 126 4.42 15.61 -1.81
CA VAL A 126 4.84 16.09 -3.15
C VAL A 126 6.10 15.36 -3.64
N ALA A 127 7.12 15.21 -2.78
CA ALA A 127 8.40 14.58 -3.13
C ALA A 127 8.25 13.08 -3.38
N GLU A 128 7.39 12.39 -2.63
CA GLU A 128 7.13 10.94 -2.70
C GLU A 128 6.14 10.57 -3.81
N ALA A 129 5.39 11.54 -4.33
CA ALA A 129 4.34 11.32 -5.31
C ALA A 129 4.83 10.55 -6.54
N GLY A 130 4.05 9.52 -6.91
CA GLY A 130 4.36 8.68 -8.07
C GLY A 130 5.35 7.53 -7.81
N PHE A 131 5.89 7.38 -6.59
CA PHE A 131 6.80 6.27 -6.29
C PHE A 131 6.12 4.91 -6.44
N PHE A 132 5.01 4.70 -5.76
CA PHE A 132 4.32 3.41 -5.76
C PHE A 132 3.85 2.97 -7.16
N PRO A 133 3.07 3.77 -7.92
CA PRO A 133 2.71 3.41 -9.28
C PRO A 133 3.92 3.32 -10.21
N GLY A 134 4.95 4.13 -9.99
CA GLY A 134 6.21 4.06 -10.73
C GLY A 134 6.97 2.76 -10.51
N ALA A 135 7.03 2.25 -9.29
CA ALA A 135 7.64 0.97 -8.96
C ALA A 135 6.89 -0.21 -9.61
N ILE A 136 5.55 -0.18 -9.59
CA ILE A 136 4.71 -1.18 -10.28
C ILE A 136 4.95 -1.13 -11.79
N LEU A 137 4.98 0.06 -12.39
CA LEU A 137 5.29 0.23 -13.81
C LEU A 137 6.68 -0.32 -14.13
N PHE A 138 7.70 0.05 -13.34
CA PHE A 138 9.05 -0.47 -13.51
C PHE A 138 9.08 -2.00 -13.51
N LEU A 139 8.47 -2.64 -12.51
CA LEU A 139 8.39 -4.11 -12.45
C LEU A 139 7.67 -4.70 -13.67
N SER A 140 6.65 -4.02 -14.20
CA SER A 140 5.93 -4.47 -15.40
C SER A 140 6.75 -4.38 -16.69
N LEU A 141 7.78 -3.52 -16.74
CA LEU A 141 8.73 -3.44 -17.84
C LEU A 141 9.78 -4.56 -17.83
N TRP A 142 9.91 -5.26 -16.69
CA TRP A 142 10.90 -6.32 -16.48
C TRP A 142 10.29 -7.71 -16.36
N VAL A 143 9.00 -7.81 -16.08
CA VAL A 143 8.36 -9.09 -15.75
C VAL A 143 7.22 -9.37 -16.73
N PRO A 144 7.33 -10.41 -17.58
CA PRO A 144 6.25 -10.84 -18.45
C PRO A 144 4.97 -11.15 -17.68
N ALA A 145 3.79 -10.98 -18.32
CA ALA A 145 2.47 -11.12 -17.71
C ALA A 145 2.29 -12.44 -16.95
N LYS A 146 2.84 -13.56 -17.49
CA LYS A 146 2.81 -14.89 -16.86
C LYS A 146 3.37 -14.90 -15.44
N HIS A 147 4.37 -14.07 -15.14
CA HIS A 147 5.08 -14.03 -13.84
C HIS A 147 4.73 -12.81 -13.00
N ARG A 148 4.03 -11.81 -13.57
CA ARG A 148 3.79 -10.49 -12.98
C ARG A 148 2.99 -10.58 -11.69
N SER A 149 1.94 -11.39 -11.64
CA SER A 149 1.11 -11.56 -10.44
C SER A 149 1.91 -12.00 -9.21
N LYS A 150 2.79 -13.00 -9.38
CA LYS A 150 3.66 -13.48 -8.30
C LYS A 150 4.66 -12.41 -7.85
N THR A 151 5.24 -11.68 -8.79
CA THR A 151 6.21 -10.62 -8.50
C THR A 151 5.57 -9.45 -7.74
N LEU A 152 4.39 -9.02 -8.18
CA LEU A 152 3.65 -7.96 -7.50
C LEU A 152 3.18 -8.40 -6.11
N ALA A 153 2.77 -9.66 -5.93
CA ALA A 153 2.42 -10.17 -4.60
C ALA A 153 3.60 -10.08 -3.62
N LEU A 154 4.81 -10.43 -4.07
CA LEU A 154 6.03 -10.27 -3.26
C LEU A 154 6.35 -8.81 -2.96
N PHE A 155 6.14 -7.91 -3.92
CA PHE A 155 6.31 -6.48 -3.71
C PHE A 155 5.30 -5.92 -2.68
N TYR A 156 4.03 -6.30 -2.78
CA TYR A 156 2.99 -5.87 -1.83
C TYR A 156 3.21 -6.39 -0.40
N LEU A 157 3.85 -7.56 -0.22
CA LEU A 157 4.21 -8.06 1.10
C LEU A 157 5.16 -7.12 1.88
N ALA A 158 5.90 -6.25 1.18
CA ALA A 158 6.74 -5.25 1.84
C ALA A 158 5.92 -4.34 2.76
N GLN A 159 4.66 -4.02 2.44
CA GLN A 159 3.84 -3.10 3.23
C GLN A 159 3.56 -3.60 4.67
N PRO A 160 2.94 -4.77 4.92
CA PRO A 160 2.77 -5.26 6.27
C PRO A 160 4.10 -5.59 6.95
N LEU A 161 5.10 -6.09 6.20
CA LEU A 161 6.44 -6.36 6.74
C LEU A 161 7.15 -5.08 7.19
N THR A 162 6.87 -3.93 6.57
CA THR A 162 7.41 -2.64 7.04
C THR A 162 6.96 -2.35 8.46
N THR A 163 5.71 -2.60 8.83
CA THR A 163 5.26 -2.39 10.20
C THR A 163 5.82 -3.45 11.13
N VAL A 164 5.88 -4.73 10.71
CA VAL A 164 6.44 -5.83 11.52
C VAL A 164 7.89 -5.58 11.92
N ILE A 165 8.70 -5.05 11.00
CA ILE A 165 10.12 -4.76 11.25
C ILE A 165 10.31 -3.32 11.74
N GLY A 166 9.60 -2.38 11.12
CA GLY A 166 9.78 -0.94 11.34
C GLY A 166 9.30 -0.47 12.70
N ALA A 167 8.22 -1.06 13.26
CA ALA A 167 7.72 -0.65 14.56
C ALA A 167 8.71 -0.99 15.70
N PRO A 168 9.27 -2.22 15.82
CA PRO A 168 10.34 -2.49 16.78
C PRO A 168 11.60 -1.68 16.50
N LEU A 169 11.97 -1.49 15.23
CA LEU A 169 13.12 -0.67 14.85
C LEU A 169 12.95 0.80 15.30
N ALA A 170 11.77 1.38 15.07
CA ALA A 170 11.46 2.72 15.55
C ALA A 170 11.58 2.82 17.07
N GLY A 171 11.07 1.80 17.81
CA GLY A 171 11.23 1.72 19.26
C GLY A 171 12.70 1.68 19.71
N LEU A 172 13.56 0.92 19.02
CA LEU A 172 15.00 0.87 19.30
C LEU A 172 15.67 2.23 19.04
N LEU A 173 15.32 2.89 17.93
CA LEU A 173 15.90 4.18 17.56
C LEU A 173 15.49 5.28 18.52
N ILE A 174 14.23 5.31 18.92
CA ILE A 174 13.70 6.31 19.88
C ILE A 174 14.37 6.17 21.27
N ASN A 175 14.71 4.95 21.68
CA ASN A 175 15.44 4.71 22.93
C ASN A 175 16.87 5.29 22.96
N GLN A 176 17.38 5.76 21.80
CA GLN A 176 18.72 6.40 21.73
C GLN A 176 18.71 7.90 22.08
N HIS A 177 17.79 8.33 22.97
CA HIS A 177 17.70 9.70 23.44
C HIS A 177 19.05 10.22 23.94
N GLY A 178 19.46 11.38 23.45
CA GLY A 178 20.70 12.06 23.85
C GLY A 178 22.01 11.40 23.40
N VAL A 179 22.00 10.16 22.89
CA VAL A 179 23.22 9.41 22.54
C VAL A 179 23.89 10.02 21.29
N PHE A 180 23.11 10.47 20.31
CA PHE A 180 23.62 11.05 19.08
C PHE A 180 23.30 12.54 19.01
N PHE A 181 24.30 13.38 18.98
CA PHE A 181 24.20 14.84 18.86
C PHE A 181 23.25 15.52 19.87
N GLY A 182 22.96 14.89 21.02
CA GLY A 182 22.01 15.39 22.00
C GLY A 182 20.56 15.43 21.53
N LEU A 183 20.20 14.72 20.44
CA LEU A 183 18.87 14.72 19.88
C LEU A 183 17.89 13.94 20.75
N GLU A 184 16.65 14.43 20.81
CA GLU A 184 15.50 13.67 21.32
C GLU A 184 15.33 12.38 20.51
N GLY A 185 14.90 11.31 21.16
CA GLY A 185 14.82 9.98 20.51
C GLY A 185 13.98 9.95 19.23
N TRP A 186 12.84 10.67 19.21
CA TRP A 186 12.01 10.76 18.02
C TRP A 186 12.69 11.54 16.87
N ARG A 187 13.52 12.54 17.19
CA ARG A 187 14.32 13.29 16.20
C ARG A 187 15.41 12.41 15.61
N PHE A 188 16.09 11.64 16.46
CA PHE A 188 17.09 10.67 16.00
C PHE A 188 16.48 9.59 15.11
N MET A 189 15.26 9.12 15.43
CA MET A 189 14.54 8.16 14.60
C MET A 189 14.31 8.73 13.18
N PHE A 190 13.85 9.98 13.03
CA PHE A 190 13.69 10.60 11.71
C PHE A 190 15.01 10.68 10.93
N LEU A 191 16.10 11.09 11.60
CA LEU A 191 17.44 11.08 11.02
C LEU A 191 17.83 9.68 10.51
N ALA A 192 17.65 8.66 11.36
CA ALA A 192 18.05 7.28 11.09
C ALA A 192 17.23 6.62 9.98
N VAL A 193 15.97 7.01 9.79
CA VAL A 193 15.09 6.49 8.73
C VAL A 193 15.31 7.23 7.42
N ALA A 194 15.59 8.54 7.45
CA ALA A 194 15.83 9.35 6.26
C ALA A 194 17.13 9.02 5.53
N VAL A 195 18.21 8.72 6.27
CA VAL A 195 19.53 8.41 5.69
C VAL A 195 19.47 7.19 4.75
N PRO A 196 18.89 6.04 5.12
CA PRO A 196 18.69 4.92 4.20
C PRO A 196 17.92 5.28 2.93
N ALA A 197 16.89 6.16 3.00
CA ALA A 197 16.16 6.61 1.82
C ALA A 197 17.07 7.33 0.82
N ILE A 198 17.94 8.23 1.29
CA ILE A 198 18.92 8.95 0.45
C ILE A 198 19.92 7.95 -0.13
N VAL A 199 20.51 7.09 0.70
CA VAL A 199 21.53 6.11 0.28
C VAL A 199 20.95 5.15 -0.76
N VAL A 200 19.80 4.54 -0.48
CA VAL A 200 19.15 3.60 -1.42
C VAL A 200 18.67 4.33 -2.67
N GLY A 201 18.24 5.58 -2.56
CA GLY A 201 17.92 6.44 -3.70
C GLY A 201 19.12 6.68 -4.62
N ILE A 202 20.31 6.95 -4.07
CA ILE A 202 21.55 7.06 -4.82
C ILE A 202 21.95 5.71 -5.44
N LEU A 203 21.86 4.61 -4.66
CA LEU A 203 22.13 3.27 -5.16
C LEU A 203 21.18 2.85 -6.28
N ALA A 204 19.91 3.29 -6.24
CA ALA A 204 18.94 3.01 -7.29
C ALA A 204 19.40 3.51 -8.67
N TRP A 205 20.11 4.63 -8.71
CA TRP A 205 20.70 5.14 -9.96
C TRP A 205 21.69 4.17 -10.61
N PHE A 206 22.40 3.38 -9.82
CA PHE A 206 23.40 2.42 -10.30
C PHE A 206 22.88 1.00 -10.47
N VAL A 207 21.92 0.59 -9.63
CA VAL A 207 21.36 -0.77 -9.59
C VAL A 207 20.24 -0.96 -10.61
N LEU A 208 19.36 0.04 -10.77
CA LEU A 208 18.25 -0.06 -11.72
C LEU A 208 18.74 0.19 -13.15
N SER A 209 18.10 -0.46 -14.09
CA SER A 209 18.27 -0.23 -15.53
C SER A 209 16.91 0.09 -16.15
N ASP A 210 16.85 1.00 -17.12
CA ASP A 210 15.56 1.41 -17.70
C ASP A 210 14.95 0.32 -18.59
N ASN A 211 15.77 -0.53 -19.20
CA ASN A 211 15.26 -1.62 -20.04
C ASN A 211 16.17 -2.87 -19.96
N PRO A 212 15.63 -4.06 -20.30
CA PRO A 212 16.37 -5.32 -20.28
C PRO A 212 17.62 -5.34 -21.17
N ALA A 213 17.66 -4.59 -22.28
CA ALA A 213 18.79 -4.57 -23.20
C ALA A 213 20.05 -4.01 -22.52
N GLU A 214 19.91 -3.07 -21.60
CA GLU A 214 21.00 -2.43 -20.88
C GLU A 214 21.52 -3.25 -19.69
N ALA A 215 20.81 -4.31 -19.30
CA ALA A 215 21.15 -5.12 -18.12
C ALA A 215 22.45 -5.91 -18.33
N ARG A 216 23.53 -5.48 -17.70
CA ARG A 216 24.84 -6.16 -17.80
C ARG A 216 24.86 -7.53 -17.10
N TRP A 217 23.94 -7.80 -16.22
CA TRP A 217 23.83 -9.03 -15.43
C TRP A 217 23.00 -10.14 -16.11
N LEU A 218 22.34 -9.86 -17.23
CA LEU A 218 21.68 -10.85 -18.10
C LEU A 218 22.63 -11.27 -19.21
N SER A 219 22.67 -12.58 -19.49
CA SER A 219 23.37 -13.12 -20.67
C SER A 219 22.63 -12.75 -21.96
N THR A 220 23.29 -12.85 -23.11
CA THR A 220 22.67 -12.54 -24.39
C THR A 220 21.43 -13.38 -24.66
N PRO A 221 21.39 -14.71 -24.44
CA PRO A 221 20.17 -15.51 -24.61
C PRO A 221 19.02 -15.06 -23.70
N GLU A 222 19.32 -14.70 -22.43
CA GLU A 222 18.34 -14.22 -21.47
C GLU A 222 17.72 -12.87 -21.88
N LYS A 223 18.57 -11.94 -22.37
CA LYS A 223 18.09 -10.65 -22.92
C LYS A 223 17.19 -10.86 -24.12
N THR A 224 17.62 -11.67 -25.09
CA THR A 224 16.85 -11.94 -26.31
C THR A 224 15.48 -12.54 -25.96
N TRP A 225 15.46 -13.55 -25.08
CA TRP A 225 14.20 -14.15 -24.62
C TRP A 225 13.29 -13.12 -23.95
N LEU A 226 13.82 -12.34 -23.00
CA LEU A 226 13.02 -11.38 -22.23
C LEU A 226 12.44 -10.28 -23.13
N ILE A 227 13.26 -9.71 -24.02
CA ILE A 227 12.82 -8.68 -24.96
C ILE A 227 11.75 -9.23 -25.91
N ALA A 228 11.93 -10.46 -26.42
CA ALA A 228 10.94 -11.11 -27.27
C ALA A 228 9.61 -11.36 -26.51
N ALA A 229 9.65 -11.85 -25.29
CA ALA A 229 8.47 -12.10 -24.48
C ALA A 229 7.69 -10.79 -24.18
N LEU A 230 8.39 -9.71 -23.80
CA LEU A 230 7.78 -8.40 -23.53
C LEU A 230 7.25 -7.73 -24.80
N SER A 231 7.94 -7.86 -25.94
CA SER A 231 7.46 -7.31 -27.23
C SER A 231 6.24 -8.05 -27.76
N ALA A 232 6.20 -9.38 -27.63
CA ALA A 232 5.02 -10.18 -27.98
C ALA A 232 3.79 -9.80 -27.14
N GLU A 233 3.98 -9.56 -25.82
CA GLU A 233 2.91 -9.10 -24.93
C GLU A 233 2.38 -7.71 -25.36
N ARG A 234 3.28 -6.77 -25.69
CA ARG A 234 2.90 -5.44 -26.17
C ARG A 234 2.12 -5.53 -27.47
N ALA A 235 2.61 -6.29 -28.44
CA ALA A 235 1.94 -6.49 -29.72
C ALA A 235 0.54 -7.12 -29.54
N ALA A 236 0.39 -8.11 -28.65
CA ALA A 236 -0.90 -8.72 -28.35
C ALA A 236 -1.88 -7.71 -27.69
N THR A 237 -1.37 -6.83 -26.84
CA THR A 237 -2.16 -5.77 -26.19
C THR A 237 -2.57 -4.71 -27.19
N GLU A 238 -1.68 -4.29 -28.08
CA GLU A 238 -1.96 -3.33 -29.17
C GLU A 238 -2.97 -3.89 -30.16
N ALA A 239 -2.84 -5.16 -30.55
CA ALA A 239 -3.79 -5.83 -31.45
C ALA A 239 -5.21 -5.89 -30.83
N LYS A 240 -5.32 -6.20 -29.53
CA LYS A 240 -6.61 -6.14 -28.81
C LYS A 240 -7.19 -4.71 -28.78
N ASN A 241 -6.35 -3.71 -28.61
CA ASN A 241 -6.77 -2.31 -28.57
C ASN A 241 -7.09 -1.73 -29.97
N ALA A 242 -6.46 -2.23 -31.03
CA ALA A 242 -6.72 -1.80 -32.41
C ALA A 242 -8.12 -2.21 -32.91
N GLY A 243 -8.64 -3.35 -32.40
CA GLY A 243 -10.00 -3.80 -32.67
C GLY A 243 -11.09 -3.08 -31.89
N THR A 244 -10.72 -2.39 -30.83
CA THR A 244 -11.66 -1.60 -30.00
C THR A 244 -11.58 -0.13 -30.42
N ARG A 245 -12.69 0.37 -31.03
CA ARG A 245 -12.89 1.78 -31.36
C ARG A 245 -12.53 2.57 -30.08
N LYS A 246 -11.47 3.44 -30.15
CA LYS A 246 -11.08 4.27 -28.99
C LYS A 246 -12.32 4.94 -28.43
N PRO A 247 -12.79 4.63 -27.23
CA PRO A 247 -13.95 5.33 -26.68
C PRO A 247 -13.54 6.80 -26.54
N ARG A 248 -14.14 7.68 -27.33
CA ARG A 248 -14.06 9.13 -27.13
C ARG A 248 -14.63 9.40 -25.73
N GLY A 249 -13.78 9.72 -24.74
CA GLY A 249 -14.21 10.13 -23.41
C GLY A 249 -13.93 9.15 -22.27
N GLY A 250 -12.75 8.50 -22.20
CA GLY A 250 -12.40 7.58 -21.11
C GLY A 250 -12.61 8.17 -19.71
N LEU A 251 -12.24 9.45 -19.50
CA LEU A 251 -12.53 10.18 -18.26
C LEU A 251 -14.05 10.34 -18.06
N ARG A 252 -14.78 10.84 -19.05
CA ARG A 252 -16.23 11.04 -18.95
C ARG A 252 -16.97 9.74 -18.66
N THR A 253 -16.54 8.63 -19.26
CA THR A 253 -17.10 7.29 -19.01
C THR A 253 -16.80 6.83 -17.58
N ALA A 254 -15.59 7.03 -17.07
CA ALA A 254 -15.24 6.68 -15.69
C ALA A 254 -16.03 7.53 -14.68
N PHE A 255 -16.06 8.84 -14.85
CA PHE A 255 -16.79 9.77 -13.95
C PHE A 255 -18.31 9.57 -14.01
N GLY A 256 -18.87 9.18 -15.16
CA GLY A 256 -20.31 8.87 -15.33
C GLY A 256 -20.73 7.48 -14.82
N SER A 257 -19.76 6.62 -14.44
CA SER A 257 -20.05 5.25 -14.04
C SER A 257 -20.38 5.14 -12.54
N GLY A 258 -21.62 4.85 -12.20
CA GLY A 258 -22.02 4.58 -10.81
C GLY A 258 -21.27 3.39 -10.18
N ARG A 259 -20.83 2.40 -11.00
CA ARG A 259 -19.98 1.29 -10.51
C ARG A 259 -18.58 1.78 -10.09
N VAL A 260 -17.99 2.71 -10.81
CA VAL A 260 -16.68 3.28 -10.46
C VAL A 260 -16.79 4.06 -9.14
N TRP A 261 -17.82 4.88 -8.96
CA TRP A 261 -18.06 5.59 -7.70
C TRP A 261 -18.33 4.65 -6.54
N ALA A 262 -19.11 3.59 -6.74
CA ALA A 262 -19.35 2.56 -5.74
C ALA A 262 -18.05 1.87 -5.31
N LEU A 263 -17.18 1.50 -6.26
CA LEU A 263 -15.87 0.94 -5.95
C LEU A 263 -14.95 1.96 -5.29
N SER A 264 -15.01 3.24 -5.68
CA SER A 264 -14.28 4.32 -5.01
C SER A 264 -14.67 4.42 -3.52
N ALA A 265 -15.97 4.35 -3.22
CA ALA A 265 -16.46 4.36 -1.84
C ALA A 265 -16.03 3.11 -1.05
N VAL A 266 -16.04 1.94 -1.68
CA VAL A 266 -15.52 0.69 -1.06
C VAL A 266 -14.03 0.81 -0.76
N TYR A 267 -13.24 1.28 -1.70
CA TYR A 267 -11.80 1.46 -1.51
C TYR A 267 -11.49 2.52 -0.44
N PHE A 268 -12.25 3.62 -0.44
CA PHE A 268 -12.15 4.66 0.59
C PHE A 268 -12.31 4.05 2.00
N GLY A 269 -13.32 3.19 2.21
CA GLY A 269 -13.54 2.58 3.53
C GLY A 269 -12.39 1.68 3.99
N PHE A 270 -11.81 0.87 3.09
CA PHE A 270 -10.64 0.07 3.43
C PHE A 270 -9.40 0.93 3.73
N ILE A 271 -9.15 1.95 2.92
CA ILE A 271 -8.01 2.85 3.09
C ILE A 271 -8.18 3.71 4.34
N TYR A 272 -9.42 4.11 4.67
CA TYR A 272 -9.72 4.80 5.92
C TYR A 272 -9.33 3.95 7.14
N GLY A 273 -9.75 2.68 7.18
CA GLY A 273 -9.36 1.75 8.24
C GLY A 273 -7.84 1.50 8.29
N LEU A 274 -7.21 1.30 7.12
CA LEU A 274 -5.77 1.07 7.02
C LEU A 274 -4.96 2.21 7.64
N TYR A 275 -5.27 3.46 7.26
CA TYR A 275 -4.50 4.61 7.75
C TYR A 275 -4.87 5.02 9.17
N THR A 276 -6.11 4.80 9.61
CA THR A 276 -6.43 4.97 11.04
C THR A 276 -5.57 4.04 11.89
N LEU A 277 -5.48 2.75 11.56
CA LEU A 277 -4.61 1.82 12.27
C LEU A 277 -3.13 2.23 12.15
N ALA A 278 -2.68 2.55 10.94
CA ALA A 278 -1.27 2.88 10.71
C ALA A 278 -0.80 4.11 11.52
N PHE A 279 -1.67 5.11 11.70
CA PHE A 279 -1.28 6.36 12.38
C PHE A 279 -1.60 6.36 13.88
N PHE A 280 -2.63 5.67 14.33
CA PHE A 280 -3.04 5.75 15.74
C PHE A 280 -2.76 4.48 16.55
N LEU A 281 -2.45 3.33 15.95
CA LEU A 281 -2.18 2.12 16.72
C LEU A 281 -1.02 2.29 17.74
N PRO A 282 0.13 2.92 17.38
CA PRO A 282 1.18 3.17 18.38
C PRO A 282 0.72 4.05 19.54
N THR A 283 -0.11 5.05 19.26
CA THR A 283 -0.69 5.94 20.30
C THR A 283 -1.69 5.20 21.19
N ILE A 284 -2.55 4.36 20.59
CA ILE A 284 -3.50 3.51 21.34
C ILE A 284 -2.76 2.57 22.28
N ILE A 285 -1.68 1.93 21.80
CA ILE A 285 -0.85 1.05 22.65
C ILE A 285 -0.13 1.87 23.74
N GLY A 286 0.32 3.08 23.42
CA GLY A 286 0.88 4.01 24.40
C GLY A 286 -0.08 4.35 25.53
N GLY A 287 -1.38 4.43 25.24
CA GLY A 287 -2.44 4.68 26.22
C GLY A 287 -2.83 3.47 27.09
N PHE A 288 -2.27 2.28 26.89
CA PHE A 288 -2.57 1.10 27.71
C PHE A 288 -2.11 1.26 29.17
N GLU A 289 -1.10 2.08 29.42
CA GLU A 289 -0.68 2.40 30.78
C GLU A 289 -1.80 3.12 31.55
N GLU A 290 -2.39 4.12 30.93
CA GLU A 290 -3.49 4.89 31.54
C GLU A 290 -4.76 4.06 31.66
N GLN A 291 -5.07 3.26 30.63
CA GLN A 291 -6.31 2.48 30.56
C GLN A 291 -6.29 1.19 31.40
N PHE A 292 -5.14 0.50 31.49
CA PHE A 292 -5.03 -0.83 32.10
C PHE A 292 -3.98 -0.90 33.24
N GLY A 293 -3.27 0.19 33.53
CA GLY A 293 -2.17 0.21 34.52
C GLY A 293 -0.94 -0.59 34.08
N THR A 294 -0.82 -0.89 32.78
CA THR A 294 0.26 -1.75 32.25
C THR A 294 1.30 -0.92 31.53
N THR A 295 2.50 -0.81 32.09
CA THR A 295 3.63 -0.07 31.50
C THR A 295 4.36 -0.93 30.49
N PHE A 296 4.64 -0.37 29.32
CA PHE A 296 5.47 -0.98 28.27
C PHE A 296 6.61 -0.01 27.91
N SER A 297 7.81 -0.53 27.77
CA SER A 297 8.92 0.22 27.18
C SER A 297 8.61 0.62 25.74
N VAL A 298 9.30 1.62 25.21
CA VAL A 298 9.12 2.09 23.83
C VAL A 298 9.34 0.95 22.82
N PHE A 299 10.34 0.09 23.09
CA PHE A 299 10.60 -1.08 22.25
C PHE A 299 9.45 -2.11 22.31
N GLU A 300 8.91 -2.41 23.49
CA GLU A 300 7.76 -3.32 23.65
C GLU A 300 6.51 -2.76 22.98
N ARG A 301 6.25 -1.45 23.05
CA ARG A 301 5.16 -0.79 22.28
C ARG A 301 5.34 -1.01 20.78
N GLY A 302 6.58 -0.93 20.27
CA GLY A 302 6.92 -1.28 18.89
C GLY A 302 6.61 -2.73 18.55
N LEU A 303 7.00 -3.68 19.41
CA LEU A 303 6.69 -5.11 19.23
C LEU A 303 5.17 -5.37 19.23
N ILE A 304 4.43 -4.77 20.18
CA ILE A 304 2.98 -4.93 20.26
C ILE A 304 2.31 -4.34 19.02
N THR A 305 2.79 -3.20 18.50
CA THR A 305 2.31 -2.60 17.25
C THR A 305 2.52 -3.51 16.05
N ALA A 306 3.57 -4.32 16.03
CA ALA A 306 3.88 -5.27 14.96
C ALA A 306 2.95 -6.51 14.95
N ILE A 307 2.42 -6.90 16.12
CA ILE A 307 1.61 -8.13 16.28
C ILE A 307 0.45 -8.23 15.27
N PRO A 308 -0.41 -7.22 15.06
CA PRO A 308 -1.52 -7.29 14.13
C PRO A 308 -1.11 -7.53 12.67
N TYR A 309 0.06 -7.05 12.27
CA TYR A 309 0.49 -7.07 10.87
C TYR A 309 1.12 -8.38 10.43
N LEU A 310 1.64 -9.19 11.36
CA LEU A 310 2.20 -10.50 11.02
C LEU A 310 1.11 -11.49 10.58
N PRO A 311 0.03 -11.75 11.34
CA PRO A 311 -1.10 -12.53 10.86
C PRO A 311 -1.76 -11.91 9.61
N ALA A 312 -1.83 -10.58 9.53
CA ALA A 312 -2.39 -9.89 8.37
C ALA A 312 -1.60 -10.19 7.07
N ALA A 313 -0.27 -10.27 7.12
CA ALA A 313 0.56 -10.68 6.00
C ALA A 313 0.28 -12.13 5.55
N VAL A 314 0.11 -13.05 6.51
CA VAL A 314 -0.25 -14.45 6.23
C VAL A 314 -1.64 -14.53 5.60
N VAL A 315 -2.62 -13.84 6.19
CA VAL A 315 -4.01 -13.81 5.68
C VAL A 315 -4.08 -13.19 4.29
N LEU A 316 -3.37 -12.10 4.04
CA LEU A 316 -3.25 -11.49 2.70
C LEU A 316 -2.85 -12.55 1.66
N TYR A 317 -1.80 -13.32 1.93
CA TYR A 317 -1.30 -14.33 1.02
C TYR A 317 -2.30 -15.49 0.83
N LEU A 318 -2.79 -16.08 1.93
CA LEU A 318 -3.68 -17.23 1.89
C LEU A 318 -5.03 -16.89 1.26
N TRP A 319 -5.59 -15.73 1.59
CA TRP A 319 -6.87 -15.26 1.06
C TRP A 319 -6.80 -14.94 -0.44
N SER A 320 -5.72 -14.29 -0.87
CA SER A 320 -5.49 -14.01 -2.30
C SER A 320 -5.26 -15.30 -3.09
N ARG A 321 -4.54 -16.27 -2.50
CA ARG A 321 -4.36 -17.62 -3.11
C ARG A 321 -5.69 -18.35 -3.24
N HIS A 322 -6.54 -18.30 -2.21
CA HIS A 322 -7.89 -18.89 -2.25
C HIS A 322 -8.75 -18.24 -3.33
N ALA A 323 -8.75 -16.91 -3.41
CA ALA A 323 -9.51 -16.17 -4.43
C ALA A 323 -9.02 -16.51 -5.85
N THR A 324 -7.72 -16.69 -6.04
CA THR A 324 -7.15 -17.09 -7.33
C THR A 324 -7.53 -18.52 -7.71
N ALA A 325 -7.48 -19.46 -6.76
CA ALA A 325 -7.74 -20.87 -7.01
C ALA A 325 -9.23 -21.17 -7.28
N HIS A 326 -10.15 -20.46 -6.62
CA HIS A 326 -11.61 -20.70 -6.72
C HIS A 326 -12.37 -19.64 -7.54
N GLY A 327 -11.64 -18.74 -8.21
CA GLY A 327 -12.18 -17.56 -8.86
C GLY A 327 -12.58 -16.47 -7.87
N LEU A 328 -12.30 -15.22 -8.22
CA LEU A 328 -12.67 -14.08 -7.40
C LEU A 328 -14.20 -13.95 -7.35
N LYS A 329 -14.76 -14.00 -6.17
CA LYS A 329 -16.18 -13.78 -5.90
C LYS A 329 -16.35 -12.53 -5.02
N PRO A 330 -17.49 -11.82 -5.09
CA PRO A 330 -17.71 -10.60 -4.27
C PRO A 330 -17.51 -10.81 -2.77
N TRP A 331 -17.77 -12.01 -2.24
CA TRP A 331 -17.60 -12.30 -0.83
C TRP A 331 -16.14 -12.25 -0.35
N HIS A 332 -15.16 -12.42 -1.24
CA HIS A 332 -13.74 -12.21 -0.89
C HIS A 332 -13.44 -10.77 -0.48
N ILE A 333 -14.38 -9.84 -0.71
CA ILE A 333 -14.22 -8.42 -0.37
C ILE A 333 -15.25 -8.01 0.68
N TRP A 334 -16.56 -8.31 0.50
CA TRP A 334 -17.56 -7.85 1.46
C TRP A 334 -17.48 -8.56 2.82
N LEU A 335 -17.08 -9.84 2.86
CA LEU A 335 -16.96 -10.57 4.14
C LEU A 335 -15.82 -10.01 5.02
N PRO A 336 -14.60 -9.81 4.51
CA PRO A 336 -13.58 -9.08 5.27
C PRO A 336 -14.02 -7.68 5.70
N ALA A 337 -14.68 -6.90 4.83
CA ALA A 337 -15.20 -5.58 5.19
C ALA A 337 -16.20 -5.64 6.37
N LEU A 338 -17.09 -6.63 6.36
CA LEU A 338 -18.06 -6.87 7.43
C LEU A 338 -17.34 -7.23 8.75
N ILE A 339 -16.40 -8.18 8.69
CA ILE A 339 -15.64 -8.62 9.87
C ILE A 339 -14.85 -7.46 10.47
N GLY A 340 -14.10 -6.72 9.66
CA GLY A 340 -13.31 -5.58 10.11
C GLY A 340 -14.18 -4.44 10.64
N GLY A 341 -15.32 -4.17 10.00
CA GLY A 341 -16.25 -3.14 10.43
C GLY A 341 -16.94 -3.44 11.76
N LEU A 342 -17.21 -4.72 12.06
CA LEU A 342 -17.76 -5.14 13.34
C LEU A 342 -16.70 -5.25 14.44
N SER A 343 -15.46 -5.65 14.09
CA SER A 343 -14.40 -5.87 15.08
C SER A 343 -13.82 -4.56 15.61
N ILE A 344 -13.53 -3.57 14.77
CA ILE A 344 -12.74 -2.40 15.20
C ILE A 344 -13.41 -1.57 16.31
N PRO A 345 -14.74 -1.32 16.33
CA PRO A 345 -15.35 -0.60 17.44
C PRO A 345 -15.23 -1.34 18.78
N LEU A 346 -15.15 -2.67 18.73
CA LEU A 346 -15.03 -3.51 19.92
C LEU A 346 -13.62 -3.52 20.51
N ALA A 347 -12.60 -3.11 19.74
CA ALA A 347 -11.22 -3.16 20.17
C ALA A 347 -10.97 -2.38 21.47
N LEU A 348 -11.48 -1.15 21.53
CA LEU A 348 -11.26 -0.27 22.69
C LEU A 348 -12.20 -0.57 23.87
N SER A 349 -13.22 -1.41 23.66
CA SER A 349 -14.11 -1.91 24.72
C SER A 349 -13.59 -3.21 25.34
N ALA A 350 -12.46 -3.74 24.87
CA ALA A 350 -11.84 -4.94 25.39
C ALA A 350 -11.25 -4.68 26.81
N GLY A 351 -11.45 -5.62 27.73
CA GLY A 351 -11.05 -5.46 29.13
C GLY A 351 -9.57 -5.68 29.42
N SER A 352 -8.72 -5.84 28.39
CA SER A 352 -7.28 -6.04 28.57
C SER A 352 -6.48 -5.65 27.33
N PRO A 353 -5.17 -5.32 27.45
CA PRO A 353 -4.28 -5.05 26.32
C PRO A 353 -4.26 -6.18 25.29
N ALA A 354 -4.19 -7.43 25.76
CA ALA A 354 -4.15 -8.59 24.88
C ALA A 354 -5.44 -8.74 24.05
N ALA A 355 -6.60 -8.54 24.67
CA ALA A 355 -7.89 -8.59 23.97
C ALA A 355 -8.02 -7.44 22.96
N THR A 356 -7.60 -6.23 23.30
CA THR A 356 -7.56 -5.07 22.39
C THR A 356 -6.71 -5.40 21.16
N VAL A 357 -5.49 -5.87 21.34
CA VAL A 357 -4.56 -6.23 20.26
C VAL A 357 -5.13 -7.38 19.41
N ALA A 358 -5.75 -8.38 20.02
CA ALA A 358 -6.38 -9.49 19.31
C ALA A 358 -7.51 -9.01 18.37
N VAL A 359 -8.38 -8.13 18.86
CA VAL A 359 -9.48 -7.56 18.05
C VAL A 359 -8.93 -6.67 16.92
N ILE A 360 -7.93 -5.83 17.21
CA ILE A 360 -7.24 -5.03 16.17
C ILE A 360 -6.59 -5.93 15.12
N THR A 361 -6.04 -7.09 15.54
CA THR A 361 -5.47 -8.08 14.63
C THR A 361 -6.53 -8.62 13.65
N VAL A 362 -7.74 -8.89 14.12
CA VAL A 362 -8.86 -9.30 13.23
C VAL A 362 -9.15 -8.21 12.20
N THR A 363 -9.20 -6.96 12.62
CA THR A 363 -9.43 -5.81 11.71
C THR A 363 -8.31 -5.68 10.68
N ALA A 364 -7.05 -5.77 11.10
CA ALA A 364 -5.91 -5.73 10.20
C ALA A 364 -5.95 -6.87 9.18
N CYS A 365 -6.22 -8.11 9.63
CA CYS A 365 -6.40 -9.26 8.74
C CYS A 365 -7.51 -9.01 7.71
N ALA A 366 -8.63 -8.44 8.13
CA ALA A 366 -9.76 -8.13 7.25
C ALA A 366 -9.38 -7.11 6.16
N ILE A 367 -8.70 -6.03 6.52
CA ILE A 367 -8.24 -5.01 5.57
C ILE A 367 -7.27 -5.62 4.55
N PHE A 368 -6.25 -6.33 5.01
CA PHE A 368 -5.22 -6.91 4.14
C PHE A 368 -5.73 -8.10 3.30
N ALA A 369 -6.76 -8.82 3.74
CA ALA A 369 -7.45 -9.82 2.93
C ALA A 369 -8.16 -9.21 1.71
N ALA A 370 -8.83 -8.08 1.90
CA ALA A 370 -9.65 -7.46 0.87
C ALA A 370 -8.86 -6.69 -0.18
N LEU A 371 -7.83 -5.92 0.23
CA LEU A 371 -7.16 -4.95 -0.63
C LEU A 371 -6.56 -5.52 -1.93
N PRO A 372 -5.78 -6.62 -1.94
CA PRO A 372 -5.24 -7.16 -3.19
C PRO A 372 -6.34 -7.66 -4.14
N ASN A 373 -7.39 -8.27 -3.58
CA ASN A 373 -8.50 -8.82 -4.34
C ASN A 373 -9.39 -7.72 -4.93
N PHE A 374 -9.51 -6.59 -4.23
CA PHE A 374 -10.27 -5.44 -4.68
C PHE A 374 -9.79 -4.91 -6.03
N TRP A 375 -8.48 -4.79 -6.24
CA TRP A 375 -7.90 -4.22 -7.44
C TRP A 375 -8.13 -5.04 -8.72
N THR A 376 -8.59 -6.28 -8.59
CA THR A 376 -8.99 -7.09 -9.74
C THR A 376 -10.41 -6.76 -10.24
N LEU A 377 -11.25 -6.10 -9.43
CA LEU A 377 -12.64 -5.78 -9.80
C LEU A 377 -12.75 -4.73 -10.92
N PRO A 378 -12.05 -3.57 -10.86
CA PRO A 378 -12.17 -2.56 -11.91
C PRO A 378 -11.82 -3.10 -13.30
N THR A 379 -10.86 -4.03 -13.39
CA THR A 379 -10.41 -4.62 -14.64
C THR A 379 -11.40 -5.61 -15.27
N GLN A 380 -12.42 -6.05 -14.52
CA GLN A 380 -13.44 -6.97 -15.03
C GLN A 380 -14.48 -6.28 -15.92
N PHE A 381 -14.70 -4.96 -15.76
CA PHE A 381 -15.73 -4.24 -16.50
C PHE A 381 -15.23 -2.96 -17.17
N LEU A 382 -14.03 -2.50 -16.86
CA LEU A 382 -13.39 -1.37 -17.52
C LEU A 382 -12.29 -1.85 -18.46
N THR A 383 -12.25 -1.31 -19.67
CA THR A 383 -11.24 -1.62 -20.68
C THR A 383 -10.61 -0.36 -21.25
N GLY A 384 -9.39 -0.45 -21.76
CA GLY A 384 -8.69 0.65 -22.44
C GLY A 384 -8.57 1.91 -21.57
N ALA A 385 -8.83 3.08 -22.16
CA ALA A 385 -8.71 4.38 -21.50
C ALA A 385 -9.68 4.56 -20.32
N ALA A 386 -10.87 3.94 -20.36
CA ALA A 386 -11.82 3.99 -19.27
C ALA A 386 -11.34 3.20 -18.03
N ALA A 387 -10.59 2.09 -18.25
CA ALA A 387 -9.97 1.35 -17.15
C ALA A 387 -8.90 2.20 -16.45
N ALA A 388 -8.01 2.83 -17.20
CA ALA A 388 -6.98 3.70 -16.62
C ALA A 388 -7.60 4.87 -15.84
N ALA A 389 -8.62 5.53 -16.40
CA ALA A 389 -9.32 6.63 -15.76
C ALA A 389 -10.09 6.18 -14.50
N GLY A 390 -10.77 5.02 -14.55
CA GLY A 390 -11.51 4.47 -13.43
C GLY A 390 -10.59 4.05 -12.27
N VAL A 391 -9.48 3.39 -12.57
CA VAL A 391 -8.46 3.02 -11.57
C VAL A 391 -7.86 4.27 -10.93
N ALA A 392 -7.54 5.31 -11.73
CA ALA A 392 -7.01 6.57 -11.22
C ALA A 392 -8.02 7.27 -10.30
N LEU A 393 -9.32 7.32 -10.67
CA LEU A 393 -10.36 7.91 -9.84
C LEU A 393 -10.54 7.15 -8.52
N ILE A 394 -10.58 5.81 -8.57
CA ILE A 394 -10.69 4.97 -7.37
C ILE A 394 -9.49 5.23 -6.44
N ASN A 395 -8.27 5.28 -7.00
CA ASN A 395 -7.05 5.52 -6.21
C ASN A 395 -7.05 6.93 -5.59
N THR A 396 -7.44 7.95 -6.34
CA THR A 396 -7.52 9.33 -5.85
C THR A 396 -8.51 9.46 -4.70
N VAL A 397 -9.72 8.89 -4.85
CA VAL A 397 -10.74 8.89 -3.78
C VAL A 397 -10.25 8.11 -2.56
N GLY A 398 -9.56 6.97 -2.76
CA GLY A 398 -8.94 6.22 -1.67
C GLY A 398 -7.85 7.01 -0.95
N ASN A 399 -7.01 7.73 -1.68
CA ASN A 399 -5.97 8.58 -1.08
C ASN A 399 -6.55 9.77 -0.29
N LEU A 400 -7.77 10.25 -0.62
CA LEU A 400 -8.50 11.21 0.23
C LEU A 400 -8.87 10.60 1.59
N ALA A 401 -9.08 9.29 1.68
CA ALA A 401 -9.23 8.62 2.96
C ALA A 401 -7.93 8.68 3.79
N GLY A 402 -6.77 8.67 3.14
CA GLY A 402 -5.48 8.87 3.80
C GLY A 402 -5.36 10.24 4.49
N PHE A 403 -6.00 11.28 3.96
CA PHE A 403 -6.12 12.58 4.62
C PHE A 403 -7.20 12.57 5.70
N SER A 404 -8.42 12.16 5.33
CA SER A 404 -9.59 12.30 6.22
C SER A 404 -9.53 11.36 7.43
N ALA A 405 -8.97 10.16 7.31
CA ALA A 405 -8.92 9.19 8.38
C ALA A 405 -8.12 9.69 9.61
N PRO A 406 -6.85 10.09 9.48
CA PRO A 406 -6.12 10.60 10.63
C PRO A 406 -6.67 11.94 11.15
N TYR A 407 -7.12 12.84 10.26
CA TYR A 407 -7.66 14.12 10.68
C TYR A 407 -8.97 13.99 11.47
N ILE A 408 -9.94 13.23 10.95
CA ILE A 408 -11.23 13.03 11.62
C ILE A 408 -11.05 12.25 12.92
N THR A 409 -10.20 11.21 12.93
CA THR A 409 -9.93 10.43 14.13
C THR A 409 -9.29 11.29 15.22
N GLY A 410 -8.33 12.15 14.86
CA GLY A 410 -7.70 13.08 15.80
C GLY A 410 -8.66 14.15 16.31
N ALA A 411 -9.47 14.77 15.43
CA ALA A 411 -10.46 15.77 15.81
C ALA A 411 -11.54 15.19 16.75
N LEU A 412 -11.98 13.96 16.48
CA LEU A 412 -12.90 13.25 17.36
C LEU A 412 -12.27 12.91 18.71
N ALA A 413 -10.98 12.57 18.73
CA ALA A 413 -10.27 12.30 19.98
C ALA A 413 -10.13 13.56 20.83
N ASP A 414 -9.83 14.72 20.24
CA ASP A 414 -9.81 16.00 20.96
C ASP A 414 -11.20 16.37 21.51
N TRP A 415 -12.26 16.09 20.76
CA TRP A 415 -13.63 16.42 21.18
C TRP A 415 -14.17 15.47 22.25
N THR A 416 -13.88 14.15 22.15
CA THR A 416 -14.44 13.13 23.06
C THR A 416 -13.50 12.71 24.18
N GLY A 417 -12.23 13.15 24.15
CA GLY A 417 -11.19 12.77 25.10
C GLY A 417 -10.63 11.37 24.90
N ASN A 418 -11.05 10.66 23.84
CA ASN A 418 -10.59 9.29 23.56
C ASN A 418 -10.73 8.92 22.08
N TYR A 419 -10.16 7.77 21.67
CA TYR A 419 -10.17 7.30 20.28
C TYR A 419 -11.41 6.45 19.89
N HIS A 420 -12.35 6.20 20.81
CA HIS A 420 -13.53 5.34 20.53
C HIS A 420 -14.37 5.84 19.35
N ALA A 421 -14.67 7.15 19.33
CA ALA A 421 -15.46 7.75 18.24
C ALA A 421 -14.80 7.57 16.88
N GLY A 422 -13.48 7.75 16.78
CA GLY A 422 -12.71 7.49 15.58
C GLY A 422 -12.80 6.04 15.10
N MET A 423 -12.75 5.07 16.02
CA MET A 423 -12.89 3.65 15.68
C MET A 423 -14.30 3.30 15.21
N TRP A 424 -15.35 3.92 15.77
CA TRP A 424 -16.71 3.77 15.26
C TRP A 424 -16.86 4.29 13.82
N VAL A 425 -16.19 5.39 13.48
CA VAL A 425 -16.18 5.91 12.09
C VAL A 425 -15.50 4.92 11.14
N VAL A 426 -14.38 4.31 11.55
CA VAL A 426 -13.74 3.22 10.77
C VAL A 426 -14.73 2.07 10.57
N GLY A 427 -15.38 1.62 11.63
CA GLY A 427 -16.40 0.57 11.57
C GLY A 427 -17.50 0.91 10.58
N ALA A 428 -18.05 2.12 10.65
CA ALA A 428 -19.10 2.60 9.76
C ALA A 428 -18.68 2.58 8.28
N PHE A 429 -17.49 3.08 7.95
CA PHE A 429 -16.99 3.05 6.56
C PHE A 429 -16.73 1.64 6.05
N MET A 430 -16.19 0.74 6.87
CA MET A 430 -15.99 -0.65 6.47
C MET A 430 -17.33 -1.39 6.31
N LEU A 431 -18.31 -1.16 7.17
CA LEU A 431 -19.69 -1.72 7.04
C LEU A 431 -20.39 -1.16 5.79
N ALA A 432 -20.23 0.13 5.50
CA ALA A 432 -20.71 0.74 4.26
C ALA A 432 -20.08 0.07 3.03
N SER A 433 -18.76 -0.20 3.07
CA SER A 433 -18.05 -0.93 2.01
C SER A 433 -18.61 -2.35 1.82
N ALA A 434 -18.91 -3.07 2.91
CA ALA A 434 -19.54 -4.38 2.84
C ALA A 434 -20.94 -4.30 2.21
N ALA A 435 -21.77 -3.34 2.63
CA ALA A 435 -23.12 -3.13 2.10
C ALA A 435 -23.12 -2.77 0.60
N ILE A 436 -22.21 -1.87 0.18
CA ILE A 436 -22.05 -1.49 -1.24
C ILE A 436 -21.64 -2.71 -2.06
N MET A 437 -20.67 -3.50 -1.61
CA MET A 437 -20.23 -4.71 -2.31
C MET A 437 -21.33 -5.77 -2.40
N LEU A 438 -22.14 -5.95 -1.34
CA LEU A 438 -23.31 -6.82 -1.38
C LEU A 438 -24.36 -6.32 -2.39
N GLY A 439 -24.60 -5.02 -2.44
CA GLY A 439 -25.51 -4.39 -3.42
C GLY A 439 -25.04 -4.61 -4.86
N LEU A 440 -23.75 -4.42 -5.13
CA LEU A 440 -23.16 -4.68 -6.46
C LEU A 440 -23.26 -6.17 -6.83
N ALA A 441 -23.02 -7.08 -5.88
CA ALA A 441 -23.12 -8.52 -6.11
C ALA A 441 -24.55 -8.96 -6.46
N ARG A 442 -25.57 -8.39 -5.80
CA ARG A 442 -26.99 -8.67 -6.07
C ARG A 442 -27.42 -8.16 -7.46
N ARG A 443 -27.02 -6.94 -7.82
CA ARG A 443 -27.31 -6.37 -9.16
C ARG A 443 -26.66 -7.18 -10.28
N GLY A 444 -25.40 -7.58 -10.13
CA GLY A 444 -24.72 -8.41 -11.11
C GLY A 444 -25.36 -9.79 -11.34
N ARG A 445 -26.01 -10.36 -10.30
CA ARG A 445 -26.80 -11.60 -10.42
C ARG A 445 -28.15 -11.37 -11.11
N ALA A 446 -28.80 -10.25 -10.83
CA ALA A 446 -30.06 -9.89 -11.50
C ALA A 446 -29.86 -9.66 -12.99
N ASP A 447 -28.79 -8.96 -13.38
CA ASP A 447 -28.42 -8.69 -14.77
C ASP A 447 -28.02 -9.97 -15.56
N SER A 448 -27.51 -11.01 -14.87
CA SER A 448 -27.07 -12.28 -15.50
C SER A 448 -28.20 -13.32 -15.65
N GLY A 449 -29.38 -13.07 -15.16
CA GLY A 449 -30.52 -13.97 -15.30
C GLY A 449 -30.40 -15.34 -14.64
N LEU A 450 -29.38 -15.55 -13.79
CA LEU A 450 -29.13 -16.82 -13.10
C LEU A 450 -30.06 -16.95 -11.88
N PRO A 451 -30.90 -18.03 -11.79
CA PRO A 451 -31.75 -18.28 -10.65
C PRO A 451 -30.92 -18.44 -9.37
N GLY A 452 -31.40 -17.89 -8.27
CA GLY A 452 -30.77 -17.99 -6.97
C GLY A 452 -30.52 -19.44 -6.57
N ALA A 453 -29.36 -19.73 -6.00
CA ALA A 453 -29.07 -21.02 -5.37
C ALA A 453 -30.01 -21.22 -4.16
N GLY A 454 -31.18 -21.80 -4.42
CA GLY A 454 -32.22 -22.04 -3.43
C GLY A 454 -33.42 -22.77 -4.05
N THR A 455 -33.14 -23.87 -4.76
CA THR A 455 -34.08 -24.96 -4.92
C THR A 455 -33.34 -26.20 -5.33
N THR A 456 -33.07 -27.08 -4.37
CA THR A 456 -32.86 -28.50 -4.62
C THR A 456 -34.12 -29.02 -5.32
N SER A 457 -34.10 -29.12 -6.65
CA SER A 457 -35.06 -29.89 -7.38
C SER A 457 -34.62 -31.35 -7.32
N LYS A 458 -35.32 -32.12 -6.50
CA LYS A 458 -35.51 -33.54 -6.74
C LYS A 458 -36.03 -33.71 -8.16
N ILE A 459 -35.30 -34.39 -8.98
CA ILE A 459 -35.85 -35.18 -10.10
C ILE A 459 -35.11 -36.52 -10.03
N LEU A 460 -35.71 -37.44 -9.27
CA LEU A 460 -35.71 -38.85 -9.55
C LEU A 460 -37.01 -39.07 -10.28
N ASP A 461 -36.91 -39.50 -11.54
CA ASP A 461 -37.60 -40.63 -12.16
C ASP A 461 -37.07 -40.81 -13.57
#